data_9c2c667d6b3403d68c4bb70ed731ccd2
#
_entry.id   9c2c667d6b3403d68c4bb70ed731ccd2
#
_cell.length_a   1.000
_cell.length_b   1.000
_cell.length_c   1.000
_cell.angle_alpha   90.00
_cell.angle_beta   90.00
_cell.angle_gamma   90.00
#
_symmetry.space_group_name_H-M   'P 1'
#
loop_
_entity.id
_entity.type
_entity.pdbx_description
1 polymer ?
#
loop_
_entity_poly.entity_id
_entity_poly.type
_entity_poly.pdbx_seq_one_letter_code
_entity_poly.pdbx_strand_id
1 'polypeptide(L)'
;MSSTYGEIFRIHTYGESHGGGVGVIIDGCPPSIPVSQDEIQRELDRRRPGQSEIVTPRKEADTAEILSGVHEGKTLGTPISILVRNTDQRPSAYEEMAVKYRPSHADFTYDAKYGIRAPSGGGRASARETIGRVAAAAVAKQVLAKLCPGIEVIAWVSTIQHIHAHVDPATVTAQDVESNIVRTGDAKVVDAMIEHIKKIRSDGNSVGGIIECVVRGCPAGLGEPIFDKLEADLAKAMLSIPATKGFEIGSGFQGTLLTGKEHNDPFEMREGKIRTRTNRSGGVQGGISNGEDIVFRVAFKPTATIISTQDTVTETGENTTLQGKGRHDACVLPRAVPIVEAMATLVLTDHFLRQRAMRS
;
A
#
# COMPACT_ATOMS: atom_id res chain seq x y z
N MET A 1 -3.00 16.32 10.91
CA MET A 1 -2.67 15.21 11.85
C MET A 1 -2.39 13.95 11.07
N SER A 2 -1.36 13.23 11.44
CA SER A 2 -0.72 12.19 10.61
C SER A 2 -1.43 10.83 10.54
N SER A 3 -2.51 10.61 11.28
CA SER A 3 -3.27 9.35 11.28
C SER A 3 -4.59 9.43 10.52
N THR A 4 -4.86 10.56 9.88
CA THR A 4 -6.05 10.80 9.07
C THR A 4 -5.64 10.99 7.61
N TYR A 5 -6.38 10.41 6.68
CA TYR A 5 -6.19 10.51 5.23
C TYR A 5 -7.54 10.65 4.53
N GLY A 6 -7.60 11.44 3.42
CA GLY A 6 -8.80 11.77 2.66
C GLY A 6 -9.52 13.03 3.15
N GLU A 7 -10.34 13.61 2.30
CA GLU A 7 -11.11 14.84 2.55
C GLU A 7 -12.60 14.54 2.75
N ILE A 8 -13.25 13.82 1.83
CA ILE A 8 -14.64 13.38 1.94
C ILE A 8 -14.67 11.94 2.43
N PHE A 9 -14.06 11.01 1.70
CA PHE A 9 -13.89 9.64 2.18
C PHE A 9 -12.66 9.59 3.10
N ARG A 10 -12.88 9.85 4.36
CA ARG A 10 -11.82 10.06 5.33
C ARG A 10 -11.62 8.83 6.20
N ILE A 11 -10.37 8.43 6.33
CA ILE A 11 -10.00 7.34 7.23
C ILE A 11 -9.15 7.86 8.38
N HIS A 12 -9.34 7.30 9.56
CA HIS A 12 -8.48 7.52 10.73
C HIS A 12 -8.00 6.19 11.28
N THR A 13 -6.71 5.88 11.10
CA THR A 13 -6.12 4.63 11.58
C THR A 13 -5.59 4.77 13.01
N TYR A 14 -5.78 3.74 13.84
CA TYR A 14 -5.34 3.71 15.23
C TYR A 14 -4.81 2.33 15.63
N GLY A 15 -4.26 2.25 16.85
CA GLY A 15 -3.71 1.02 17.41
C GLY A 15 -2.25 0.78 17.03
N GLU A 16 -1.66 -0.24 17.63
CA GLU A 16 -0.23 -0.57 17.56
C GLU A 16 0.00 -2.06 17.39
N SER A 17 1.18 -2.43 16.88
CA SER A 17 1.51 -3.83 16.55
C SER A 17 1.53 -4.77 17.76
N HIS A 18 1.78 -4.23 18.97
CA HIS A 18 1.85 -4.95 20.23
C HIS A 18 0.92 -4.32 21.30
N GLY A 19 -0.12 -3.60 20.88
CA GLY A 19 -1.26 -3.18 21.72
C GLY A 19 -2.42 -4.14 21.62
N GLY A 20 -3.59 -3.76 22.11
CA GLY A 20 -4.81 -4.59 22.08
C GLY A 20 -5.32 -4.91 20.66
N GLY A 21 -5.01 -4.07 19.69
CA GLY A 21 -5.43 -4.24 18.30
C GLY A 21 -5.03 -3.06 17.42
N VAL A 22 -5.37 -3.15 16.15
CA VAL A 22 -5.28 -2.08 15.17
C VAL A 22 -6.63 -1.92 14.49
N GLY A 23 -6.99 -0.70 14.12
CA GLY A 23 -8.27 -0.47 13.50
C GLY A 23 -8.31 0.80 12.66
N VAL A 24 -9.49 1.05 12.12
CA VAL A 24 -9.78 2.24 11.32
C VAL A 24 -11.19 2.73 11.61
N ILE A 25 -11.34 4.05 11.60
CA ILE A 25 -12.62 4.73 11.50
C ILE A 25 -12.71 5.32 10.10
N ILE A 26 -13.80 5.04 9.40
CA ILE A 26 -14.12 5.57 8.08
C ILE A 26 -15.26 6.56 8.26
N ASP A 27 -15.04 7.79 7.84
CA ASP A 27 -16.07 8.85 7.83
C ASP A 27 -16.33 9.31 6.40
N GLY A 28 -17.55 9.83 6.13
CA GLY A 28 -17.94 10.29 4.80
C GLY A 28 -18.24 9.19 3.77
N CYS A 29 -18.36 7.94 4.22
CA CYS A 29 -18.85 6.86 3.35
C CYS A 29 -20.34 7.08 3.03
N PRO A 30 -20.76 7.11 1.73
CA PRO A 30 -22.16 7.24 1.37
C PRO A 30 -23.04 6.14 1.98
N PRO A 31 -24.31 6.42 2.30
CA PRO A 31 -25.25 5.42 2.81
C PRO A 31 -25.63 4.39 1.74
N SER A 32 -26.15 3.26 2.20
CA SER A 32 -26.69 2.19 1.36
C SER A 32 -25.66 1.51 0.42
N ILE A 33 -24.36 1.64 0.69
CA ILE A 33 -23.33 0.85 0.02
C ILE A 33 -23.36 -0.58 0.61
N PRO A 34 -23.42 -1.63 -0.21
CA PRO A 34 -23.31 -3.00 0.29
C PRO A 34 -21.90 -3.24 0.86
N VAL A 35 -21.82 -3.76 2.06
CA VAL A 35 -20.55 -4.09 2.75
C VAL A 35 -20.76 -5.32 3.59
N SER A 36 -19.89 -6.30 3.47
CA SER A 36 -19.84 -7.48 4.33
C SER A 36 -18.50 -7.65 5.01
N GLN A 37 -18.51 -8.30 6.18
CA GLN A 37 -17.28 -8.66 6.89
C GLN A 37 -16.41 -9.60 6.06
N ASP A 38 -17.02 -10.51 5.28
CA ASP A 38 -16.29 -11.45 4.43
C ASP A 38 -15.53 -10.77 3.30
N GLU A 39 -16.06 -9.68 2.72
CA GLU A 39 -15.35 -8.89 1.70
C GLU A 39 -14.15 -8.18 2.31
N ILE A 40 -14.30 -7.60 3.49
CA ILE A 40 -13.18 -6.98 4.23
C ILE A 40 -12.15 -8.04 4.57
N GLN A 41 -12.57 -9.22 5.05
CA GLN A 41 -11.69 -10.32 5.42
C GLN A 41 -10.88 -10.83 4.22
N ARG A 42 -11.48 -10.99 3.05
CA ARG A 42 -10.75 -11.38 1.82
C ARG A 42 -9.59 -10.44 1.49
N GLU A 43 -9.79 -9.14 1.60
CA GLU A 43 -8.71 -8.18 1.36
C GLU A 43 -7.64 -8.23 2.47
N LEU A 44 -8.03 -8.40 3.72
CA LEU A 44 -7.10 -8.59 4.83
C LEU A 44 -6.31 -9.90 4.71
N ASP A 45 -6.92 -10.97 4.21
CA ASP A 45 -6.25 -12.26 3.99
C ASP A 45 -5.13 -12.14 2.96
N ARG A 46 -5.28 -11.31 1.95
CA ARG A 46 -4.22 -11.00 0.97
C ARG A 46 -3.03 -10.27 1.60
N ARG A 47 -3.26 -9.49 2.67
CA ARG A 47 -2.24 -8.69 3.37
C ARG A 47 -1.59 -9.42 4.55
N ARG A 48 -2.31 -10.32 5.23
CA ARG A 48 -1.90 -10.93 6.51
C ARG A 48 -0.51 -11.58 6.46
N PRO A 49 0.17 -11.74 7.62
CA PRO A 49 1.42 -12.52 7.70
C PRO A 49 1.15 -14.02 7.55
N GLY A 50 2.21 -14.79 7.27
CA GLY A 50 2.13 -16.26 7.28
C GLY A 50 1.40 -16.89 6.10
N GLN A 51 1.26 -16.17 4.98
CA GLN A 51 0.54 -16.64 3.78
C GLN A 51 1.32 -17.67 2.97
N SER A 52 2.64 -17.59 2.99
CA SER A 52 3.51 -18.42 2.18
C SER A 52 4.88 -18.60 2.84
N GLU A 53 5.68 -19.50 2.28
CA GLU A 53 7.04 -19.77 2.74
C GLU A 53 8.04 -18.60 2.55
N ILE A 54 7.75 -17.62 1.69
CA ILE A 54 8.63 -16.48 1.43
C ILE A 54 8.32 -15.23 2.26
N VAL A 55 7.26 -15.26 3.06
CA VAL A 55 6.90 -14.17 3.97
C VAL A 55 7.19 -14.53 5.42
N THR A 56 6.99 -13.59 6.34
CA THR A 56 7.19 -13.81 7.78
C THR A 56 6.41 -15.01 8.29
N PRO A 57 7.00 -15.86 9.17
CA PRO A 57 6.32 -17.02 9.76
C PRO A 57 5.34 -16.64 10.89
N ARG A 58 5.13 -15.36 11.19
CA ARG A 58 4.09 -14.89 12.13
C ARG A 58 2.73 -15.35 11.62
N LYS A 59 1.87 -15.84 12.53
CA LYS A 59 0.52 -16.29 12.19
C LYS A 59 -0.51 -15.42 12.90
N GLU A 60 -1.24 -14.65 12.13
CA GLU A 60 -2.38 -13.84 12.58
C GLU A 60 -3.51 -14.02 11.59
N ALA A 61 -4.71 -14.28 12.06
CA ALA A 61 -5.89 -14.40 11.21
C ALA A 61 -6.35 -13.04 10.68
N ASP A 62 -5.94 -11.94 11.35
CA ASP A 62 -6.36 -10.57 11.06
C ASP A 62 -7.89 -10.44 10.91
N THR A 63 -8.64 -11.13 11.79
CA THR A 63 -10.09 -11.18 11.75
C THR A 63 -10.70 -9.80 11.97
N ALA A 64 -11.47 -9.33 11.01
CA ALA A 64 -12.15 -8.04 11.05
C ALA A 64 -13.40 -8.09 11.94
N GLU A 65 -13.58 -7.09 12.79
CA GLU A 65 -14.81 -6.84 13.55
C GLU A 65 -15.37 -5.49 13.12
N ILE A 66 -16.58 -5.46 12.53
CA ILE A 66 -17.29 -4.20 12.24
C ILE A 66 -18.05 -3.81 13.50
N LEU A 67 -17.72 -2.66 14.08
CA LEU A 67 -18.29 -2.21 15.35
C LEU A 67 -19.42 -1.19 15.19
N SER A 68 -19.48 -0.47 14.05
CA SER A 68 -20.49 0.56 13.79
C SER A 68 -20.61 0.87 12.31
N GLY A 69 -21.66 1.63 11.96
CA GLY A 69 -21.84 2.24 10.63
C GLY A 69 -22.40 1.31 9.55
N VAL A 70 -22.70 0.05 9.89
CA VAL A 70 -23.30 -0.94 8.97
C VAL A 70 -24.51 -1.59 9.62
N HIS A 71 -25.60 -1.71 8.88
CA HIS A 71 -26.82 -2.40 9.29
C HIS A 71 -27.36 -3.24 8.11
N GLU A 72 -27.70 -4.49 8.36
CA GLU A 72 -28.18 -5.43 7.33
C GLU A 72 -27.31 -5.44 6.05
N GLY A 73 -25.98 -5.43 6.23
CA GLY A 73 -25.02 -5.46 5.12
C GLY A 73 -24.95 -4.17 4.30
N LYS A 74 -25.42 -3.04 4.82
CA LYS A 74 -25.39 -1.73 4.13
C LYS A 74 -24.84 -0.65 5.06
N THR A 75 -24.07 0.27 4.49
CA THR A 75 -23.59 1.45 5.20
C THR A 75 -24.73 2.40 5.56
N LEU A 76 -24.62 3.06 6.72
CA LEU A 76 -25.63 3.99 7.25
C LEU A 76 -25.34 5.47 6.91
N GLY A 77 -24.15 5.79 6.35
CA GLY A 77 -23.69 7.18 6.21
C GLY A 77 -23.11 7.77 7.51
N THR A 78 -23.04 6.98 8.57
CA THR A 78 -22.41 7.32 9.85
C THR A 78 -21.02 6.68 9.91
N PRO A 79 -20.13 7.08 10.85
CA PRO A 79 -18.79 6.51 10.93
C PRO A 79 -18.77 4.98 11.05
N ILE A 80 -17.99 4.35 10.17
CA ILE A 80 -17.77 2.91 10.20
C ILE A 80 -16.49 2.65 10.99
N SER A 81 -16.58 1.85 12.05
CA SER A 81 -15.42 1.41 12.83
C SER A 81 -15.12 -0.05 12.56
N ILE A 82 -13.88 -0.36 12.20
CA ILE A 82 -13.39 -1.72 11.98
C ILE A 82 -12.18 -1.94 12.89
N LEU A 83 -12.20 -3.03 13.64
CA LEU A 83 -11.14 -3.43 14.56
C LEU A 83 -10.60 -4.81 14.20
N VAL A 84 -9.29 -4.99 14.30
CA VAL A 84 -8.59 -6.28 14.26
C VAL A 84 -7.76 -6.44 15.53
N ARG A 85 -8.04 -7.48 16.31
CA ARG A 85 -7.32 -7.75 17.57
C ARG A 85 -5.95 -8.37 17.30
N ASN A 86 -4.99 -8.05 18.17
CA ASN A 86 -3.67 -8.68 18.14
C ASN A 86 -3.71 -9.98 18.97
N THR A 87 -3.34 -11.11 18.35
CA THR A 87 -3.40 -12.43 19.00
C THR A 87 -2.05 -13.12 19.15
N ASP A 88 -1.06 -12.82 18.29
CA ASP A 88 0.29 -13.44 18.31
C ASP A 88 1.39 -12.38 18.54
N GLN A 89 1.37 -11.73 19.71
CA GLN A 89 2.41 -10.80 20.13
C GLN A 89 3.45 -11.51 21.00
N ARG A 90 4.73 -11.14 20.83
CA ARG A 90 5.87 -11.65 21.60
C ARG A 90 6.76 -10.50 22.08
N PRO A 91 6.39 -9.78 23.15
CA PRO A 91 7.15 -8.62 23.64
C PRO A 91 8.61 -8.95 23.99
N SER A 92 8.90 -10.14 24.55
CA SER A 92 10.25 -10.59 24.90
C SER A 92 11.22 -10.67 23.72
N ALA A 93 10.74 -10.82 22.48
CA ALA A 93 11.60 -10.81 21.30
C ALA A 93 12.22 -9.42 21.01
N TYR A 94 11.77 -8.37 21.71
CA TYR A 94 12.16 -6.98 21.46
C TYR A 94 12.94 -6.34 22.61
N GLU A 95 13.31 -7.07 23.67
CA GLU A 95 14.03 -6.53 24.84
C GLU A 95 15.33 -5.83 24.46
N GLU A 96 16.14 -6.44 23.59
CA GLU A 96 17.38 -5.82 23.12
C GLU A 96 17.12 -4.56 22.26
N MET A 97 16.02 -4.56 21.49
CA MET A 97 15.61 -3.44 20.64
C MET A 97 14.95 -2.32 21.45
N ALA A 98 14.61 -2.55 22.71
CA ALA A 98 14.09 -1.50 23.59
C ALA A 98 15.15 -0.47 23.94
N VAL A 99 16.42 -0.87 24.04
CA VAL A 99 17.55 -0.02 24.46
C VAL A 99 18.56 0.27 23.33
N LYS A 100 18.38 -0.30 22.13
CA LYS A 100 19.23 -0.06 20.96
C LYS A 100 18.37 0.38 19.79
N TYR A 101 18.92 1.25 18.94
CA TYR A 101 18.23 1.69 17.72
C TYR A 101 18.47 0.73 16.57
N ARG A 102 17.43 0.20 15.95
CA ARG A 102 17.55 -0.61 14.72
C ARG A 102 17.99 0.29 13.55
N PRO A 103 19.07 -0.05 12.84
CA PRO A 103 19.50 0.70 11.66
C PRO A 103 18.35 0.84 10.64
N SER A 104 18.15 2.05 10.12
CA SER A 104 17.09 2.39 9.14
C SER A 104 15.64 2.11 9.60
N HIS A 105 15.41 1.83 10.89
CA HIS A 105 14.07 1.76 11.49
C HIS A 105 13.68 3.10 12.12
N ALA A 106 12.40 3.25 12.49
CA ALA A 106 11.87 4.48 13.07
C ALA A 106 12.22 4.72 14.55
N ASP A 107 12.98 3.85 15.19
CA ASP A 107 13.23 3.88 16.64
C ASP A 107 13.78 5.23 17.12
N PHE A 108 14.92 5.65 16.56
CA PHE A 108 15.55 6.93 16.88
C PHE A 108 14.65 8.13 16.57
N THR A 109 14.00 8.11 15.40
CA THR A 109 13.19 9.26 14.96
C THR A 109 11.91 9.44 15.79
N TYR A 110 11.38 8.35 16.36
CA TYR A 110 10.26 8.43 17.31
C TYR A 110 10.70 9.01 18.65
N ASP A 111 11.84 8.58 19.20
CA ASP A 111 12.39 9.15 20.43
C ASP A 111 12.76 10.63 20.24
N ALA A 112 13.41 10.97 19.15
CA ALA A 112 13.75 12.36 18.83
C ALA A 112 12.52 13.27 18.68
N LYS A 113 11.39 12.72 18.18
CA LYS A 113 10.17 13.50 17.97
C LYS A 113 9.27 13.56 19.19
N TYR A 114 9.07 12.44 19.86
CA TYR A 114 8.06 12.29 20.92
C TYR A 114 8.66 12.14 22.32
N GLY A 115 9.97 11.94 22.44
CA GLY A 115 10.65 11.64 23.71
C GLY A 115 10.37 10.25 24.27
N ILE A 116 9.56 9.45 23.56
CA ILE A 116 9.16 8.10 23.94
C ILE A 116 8.75 7.29 22.72
N ARG A 117 9.01 6.00 22.73
CA ARG A 117 8.51 5.06 21.73
C ARG A 117 7.90 3.82 22.35
N ALA A 118 7.08 3.08 21.61
CA ALA A 118 6.64 1.74 21.98
C ALA A 118 7.86 0.78 21.93
N PRO A 119 8.30 0.19 23.05
CA PRO A 119 9.51 -0.63 23.07
C PRO A 119 9.34 -1.96 22.33
N SER A 120 8.11 -2.46 22.25
CA SER A 120 7.79 -3.74 21.61
C SER A 120 7.37 -3.57 20.18
N GLY A 121 8.01 -4.28 19.26
CA GLY A 121 7.69 -4.24 17.83
C GLY A 121 8.10 -2.95 17.14
N GLY A 122 7.21 -2.27 16.50
CA GLY A 122 7.45 -0.99 15.83
C GLY A 122 6.31 0.00 16.06
N GLY A 123 5.42 -0.29 17.03
CA GLY A 123 4.26 0.56 17.31
C GLY A 123 3.48 0.91 16.04
N ARG A 124 3.28 2.21 15.80
CA ARG A 124 2.66 2.77 14.59
C ARG A 124 3.56 2.69 13.34
N ALA A 125 4.89 2.52 13.48
CA ALA A 125 5.81 2.35 12.36
C ALA A 125 5.82 0.90 11.81
N SER A 126 5.09 -0.02 12.44
CA SER A 126 4.97 -1.40 11.98
C SER A 126 4.06 -1.51 10.74
N ALA A 127 4.39 -2.42 9.83
CA ALA A 127 3.53 -2.78 8.70
C ALA A 127 2.13 -3.28 9.12
N ARG A 128 1.93 -3.63 10.40
CA ARG A 128 0.63 -4.03 10.93
C ARG A 128 -0.40 -2.89 10.89
N GLU A 129 0.03 -1.65 10.96
CA GLU A 129 -0.83 -0.47 10.81
C GLU A 129 -1.62 -0.48 9.50
N THR A 130 -1.07 -1.05 8.44
CA THR A 130 -1.73 -1.13 7.12
C THR A 130 -3.00 -1.97 7.09
N ILE A 131 -3.30 -2.75 8.15
CA ILE A 131 -4.60 -3.41 8.33
C ILE A 131 -5.75 -2.41 8.21
N GLY A 132 -5.65 -1.27 8.90
CA GLY A 132 -6.68 -0.24 8.85
C GLY A 132 -6.88 0.33 7.45
N ARG A 133 -5.80 0.49 6.68
CA ARG A 133 -5.86 0.98 5.30
C ARG A 133 -6.56 -0.02 4.37
N VAL A 134 -6.19 -1.30 4.46
CA VAL A 134 -6.76 -2.36 3.63
C VAL A 134 -8.24 -2.60 3.97
N ALA A 135 -8.59 -2.61 5.28
CA ALA A 135 -9.96 -2.73 5.71
C ALA A 135 -10.84 -1.58 5.20
N ALA A 136 -10.34 -0.34 5.27
CA ALA A 136 -11.05 0.82 4.74
C ALA A 136 -11.18 0.79 3.21
N ALA A 137 -10.13 0.34 2.52
CA ALA A 137 -10.15 0.21 1.07
C ALA A 137 -11.13 -0.87 0.58
N ALA A 138 -11.38 -1.93 1.36
CA ALA A 138 -12.43 -2.90 1.03
C ALA A 138 -13.81 -2.24 0.99
N VAL A 139 -14.11 -1.31 1.91
CA VAL A 139 -15.32 -0.49 1.87
C VAL A 139 -15.30 0.48 0.68
N ALA A 140 -14.18 1.14 0.45
CA ALA A 140 -14.00 2.08 -0.68
C ALA A 140 -14.20 1.39 -2.04
N LYS A 141 -13.73 0.15 -2.21
CA LYS A 141 -14.00 -0.69 -3.40
C LYS A 141 -15.50 -0.81 -3.68
N GLN A 142 -16.31 -1.06 -2.64
CA GLN A 142 -17.76 -1.17 -2.80
C GLN A 142 -18.41 0.17 -3.16
N VAL A 143 -17.87 1.28 -2.65
CA VAL A 143 -18.30 2.62 -3.07
C VAL A 143 -18.05 2.82 -4.55
N LEU A 144 -16.85 2.54 -5.04
CA LEU A 144 -16.50 2.66 -6.46
C LEU A 144 -17.31 1.67 -7.32
N ALA A 145 -17.44 0.42 -6.91
CA ALA A 145 -18.22 -0.58 -7.65
C ALA A 145 -19.68 -0.15 -7.87
N LYS A 146 -20.27 0.51 -6.87
CA LYS A 146 -21.66 0.98 -6.95
C LYS A 146 -21.80 2.32 -7.68
N LEU A 147 -20.92 3.27 -7.45
CA LEU A 147 -21.10 4.66 -7.90
C LEU A 147 -20.28 5.01 -9.15
N CYS A 148 -19.24 4.27 -9.44
CA CYS A 148 -18.36 4.43 -10.61
C CYS A 148 -17.95 3.04 -11.16
N PRO A 149 -18.91 2.25 -11.66
CA PRO A 149 -18.63 0.90 -12.12
C PRO A 149 -17.61 0.90 -13.26
N GLY A 150 -16.75 -0.11 -13.28
CA GLY A 150 -15.71 -0.28 -14.29
C GLY A 150 -14.31 0.19 -13.86
N ILE A 151 -14.15 0.81 -12.69
CA ILE A 151 -12.81 1.06 -12.14
C ILE A 151 -12.24 -0.27 -11.62
N GLU A 152 -11.05 -0.59 -12.10
CA GLU A 152 -10.25 -1.73 -11.67
C GLU A 152 -8.88 -1.26 -11.22
N VAL A 153 -8.39 -1.72 -10.06
CA VAL A 153 -7.07 -1.41 -9.52
C VAL A 153 -6.32 -2.71 -9.35
N ILE A 154 -5.22 -2.89 -10.07
CA ILE A 154 -4.38 -4.08 -10.02
C ILE A 154 -2.93 -3.65 -9.79
N ALA A 155 -2.28 -4.25 -8.79
CA ALA A 155 -0.86 -4.06 -8.55
C ALA A 155 -0.13 -5.42 -8.58
N TRP A 156 1.14 -5.40 -8.96
CA TRP A 156 1.98 -6.60 -9.02
C TRP A 156 3.41 -6.29 -8.66
N VAL A 157 4.15 -7.31 -8.25
CA VAL A 157 5.60 -7.22 -8.07
C VAL A 157 6.24 -7.20 -9.46
N SER A 158 6.82 -6.07 -9.83
CA SER A 158 7.52 -5.90 -11.12
C SER A 158 9.02 -6.14 -11.01
N THR A 159 9.59 -5.95 -9.81
CA THR A 159 11.05 -6.15 -9.62
C THR A 159 11.33 -6.64 -8.21
N ILE A 160 12.22 -7.63 -8.08
CA ILE A 160 12.89 -8.00 -6.82
C ILE A 160 14.39 -7.89 -7.05
N GLN A 161 15.02 -6.85 -6.47
CA GLN A 161 16.43 -6.50 -6.64
C GLN A 161 16.81 -6.37 -8.13
N HIS A 162 17.43 -7.38 -8.71
CA HIS A 162 17.89 -7.41 -10.13
C HIS A 162 17.00 -8.30 -11.02
N ILE A 163 15.98 -8.92 -10.49
CA ILE A 163 15.05 -9.77 -11.24
C ILE A 163 13.84 -8.92 -11.65
N HIS A 164 13.62 -8.77 -12.94
CA HIS A 164 12.57 -7.95 -13.52
C HIS A 164 11.51 -8.82 -14.17
N ALA A 165 10.24 -8.55 -13.87
CA ALA A 165 9.09 -9.09 -14.56
C ALA A 165 8.70 -8.20 -15.75
N HIS A 166 8.23 -8.82 -16.81
CA HIS A 166 7.68 -8.13 -17.98
C HIS A 166 6.18 -8.35 -18.04
N VAL A 167 5.42 -7.39 -17.51
CA VAL A 167 3.97 -7.42 -17.41
C VAL A 167 3.40 -6.26 -18.22
N ASP A 168 2.43 -6.54 -19.07
CA ASP A 168 1.70 -5.50 -19.80
C ASP A 168 0.57 -4.94 -18.92
N PRO A 169 0.62 -3.65 -18.53
CA PRO A 169 -0.43 -3.02 -17.73
C PRO A 169 -1.81 -3.05 -18.39
N ALA A 170 -1.87 -3.13 -19.73
CA ALA A 170 -3.14 -3.14 -20.44
C ALA A 170 -3.91 -4.47 -20.31
N THR A 171 -3.21 -5.58 -20.07
CA THR A 171 -3.80 -6.91 -20.15
C THR A 171 -3.72 -7.74 -18.86
N VAL A 172 -2.83 -7.38 -17.92
CA VAL A 172 -2.67 -8.12 -16.65
C VAL A 172 -3.99 -8.19 -15.89
N THR A 173 -4.29 -9.35 -15.30
CA THR A 173 -5.48 -9.57 -14.49
C THR A 173 -5.12 -9.81 -13.01
N ALA A 174 -6.09 -9.60 -12.12
CA ALA A 174 -5.93 -9.96 -10.71
C ALA A 174 -5.67 -11.47 -10.55
N GLN A 175 -6.22 -12.30 -11.44
CA GLN A 175 -5.99 -13.75 -11.43
C GLN A 175 -4.53 -14.09 -11.76
N ASP A 176 -3.90 -13.41 -12.74
CA ASP A 176 -2.51 -13.60 -13.07
C ASP A 176 -1.61 -13.30 -11.87
N VAL A 177 -1.88 -12.18 -11.19
CA VAL A 177 -1.13 -11.74 -10.01
C VAL A 177 -1.29 -12.70 -8.82
N GLU A 178 -2.51 -13.11 -8.51
CA GLU A 178 -2.79 -14.01 -7.38
C GLU A 178 -2.48 -15.49 -7.68
N SER A 179 -2.09 -15.84 -8.93
CA SER A 179 -1.75 -17.21 -9.32
C SER A 179 -0.47 -17.75 -8.64
N ASN A 180 0.34 -16.86 -8.05
CA ASN A 180 1.61 -17.22 -7.43
C ASN A 180 1.90 -16.44 -6.14
N ILE A 181 2.76 -16.99 -5.28
CA ILE A 181 3.06 -16.44 -3.95
C ILE A 181 3.89 -15.15 -3.98
N VAL A 182 4.53 -14.82 -5.10
CA VAL A 182 5.27 -13.56 -5.29
C VAL A 182 4.33 -12.42 -5.65
N ARG A 183 3.17 -12.73 -6.24
CA ARG A 183 2.23 -11.76 -6.80
C ARG A 183 2.84 -10.97 -7.96
N THR A 184 3.44 -11.66 -8.90
CA THR A 184 3.83 -11.09 -10.20
C THR A 184 2.94 -11.63 -11.32
N GLY A 185 2.68 -10.81 -12.36
CA GLY A 185 1.95 -11.23 -13.56
C GLY A 185 2.79 -11.94 -14.60
N ASP A 186 4.11 -12.14 -14.36
CA ASP A 186 5.03 -12.82 -15.28
C ASP A 186 5.45 -14.19 -14.71
N ALA A 187 4.80 -15.24 -15.17
CA ALA A 187 5.07 -16.60 -14.73
C ALA A 187 6.52 -17.07 -14.97
N LYS A 188 7.25 -16.44 -15.90
CA LYS A 188 8.62 -16.85 -16.26
C LYS A 188 9.65 -16.54 -15.18
N VAL A 189 9.38 -15.55 -14.32
CA VAL A 189 10.33 -15.11 -13.30
C VAL A 189 9.94 -15.54 -11.89
N VAL A 190 8.79 -16.19 -11.70
CA VAL A 190 8.26 -16.58 -10.38
C VAL A 190 9.27 -17.41 -9.60
N ASP A 191 9.77 -18.49 -10.17
CA ASP A 191 10.72 -19.39 -9.50
C ASP A 191 12.03 -18.68 -9.16
N ALA A 192 12.55 -17.88 -10.07
CA ALA A 192 13.78 -17.11 -9.83
C ALA A 192 13.60 -16.09 -8.68
N MET A 193 12.45 -15.42 -8.60
CA MET A 193 12.13 -14.50 -7.50
C MET A 193 11.98 -15.24 -6.17
N ILE A 194 11.31 -16.41 -6.15
CA ILE A 194 11.14 -17.23 -4.96
C ILE A 194 12.50 -17.70 -4.42
N GLU A 195 13.31 -18.29 -5.28
CA GLU A 195 14.65 -18.80 -4.90
C GLU A 195 15.55 -17.66 -4.43
N HIS A 196 15.48 -16.49 -5.06
CA HIS A 196 16.25 -15.33 -4.63
C HIS A 196 15.83 -14.87 -3.22
N ILE A 197 14.53 -14.76 -2.93
CA ILE A 197 14.04 -14.40 -1.60
C ILE A 197 14.48 -15.42 -0.56
N LYS A 198 14.39 -16.73 -0.87
CA LYS A 198 14.83 -17.80 0.03
C LYS A 198 16.33 -17.71 0.33
N LYS A 199 17.15 -17.43 -0.67
CA LYS A 199 18.61 -17.25 -0.51
C LYS A 199 18.90 -16.04 0.39
N ILE A 200 18.32 -14.88 0.11
CA ILE A 200 18.48 -13.67 0.93
C ILE A 200 18.05 -13.92 2.39
N ARG A 201 16.97 -14.67 2.60
CA ARG A 201 16.53 -15.06 3.94
C ARG A 201 17.51 -15.99 4.64
N SER A 202 18.09 -16.98 3.93
CA SER A 202 19.11 -17.89 4.49
C SER A 202 20.37 -17.14 4.89
N ASP A 203 20.71 -16.08 4.16
CA ASP A 203 21.84 -15.19 4.46
C ASP A 203 21.56 -14.21 5.62
N GLY A 204 20.38 -14.35 6.27
CA GLY A 204 19.98 -13.48 7.39
C GLY A 204 19.71 -12.02 6.97
N ASN A 205 19.41 -11.77 5.71
CA ASN A 205 19.29 -10.46 5.10
C ASN A 205 17.86 -10.17 4.59
N SER A 206 17.66 -9.02 3.96
CA SER A 206 16.40 -8.63 3.32
C SER A 206 16.64 -7.99 1.96
N VAL A 207 15.62 -7.99 1.11
CA VAL A 207 15.65 -7.43 -0.24
C VAL A 207 14.44 -6.56 -0.49
N GLY A 208 14.64 -5.50 -1.26
CA GLY A 208 13.61 -4.60 -1.75
C GLY A 208 13.27 -4.87 -3.21
N GLY A 209 12.48 -3.98 -3.79
CA GLY A 209 12.08 -4.06 -5.19
C GLY A 209 11.04 -3.01 -5.55
N ILE A 210 10.28 -3.26 -6.61
CA ILE A 210 9.30 -2.34 -7.17
C ILE A 210 7.95 -3.06 -7.30
N ILE A 211 6.89 -2.36 -6.91
CA ILE A 211 5.51 -2.72 -7.22
C ILE A 211 5.02 -1.75 -8.30
N GLU A 212 4.46 -2.28 -9.36
CA GLU A 212 3.73 -1.57 -10.39
C GLU A 212 2.23 -1.67 -10.16
N CYS A 213 1.49 -0.62 -10.51
CA CYS A 213 0.04 -0.58 -10.38
C CYS A 213 -0.60 0.07 -11.61
N VAL A 214 -1.70 -0.52 -12.06
CA VAL A 214 -2.58 0.06 -13.07
C VAL A 214 -3.97 0.29 -12.49
N VAL A 215 -4.54 1.45 -12.82
CA VAL A 215 -5.96 1.74 -12.62
C VAL A 215 -6.62 1.85 -13.98
N ARG A 216 -7.51 0.94 -14.29
CA ARG A 216 -8.30 0.95 -15.52
C ARG A 216 -9.70 1.51 -15.27
N GLY A 217 -10.32 2.04 -16.30
CA GLY A 217 -11.69 2.53 -16.23
C GLY A 217 -11.88 3.80 -15.39
N CYS A 218 -10.80 4.48 -15.00
CA CYS A 218 -10.88 5.75 -14.30
C CYS A 218 -11.49 6.81 -15.23
N PRO A 219 -12.58 7.50 -14.84
CA PRO A 219 -13.16 8.56 -15.65
C PRO A 219 -12.21 9.75 -15.73
N ALA A 220 -12.28 10.52 -16.80
CA ALA A 220 -11.63 11.83 -16.87
C ALA A 220 -12.27 12.80 -15.87
N GLY A 221 -11.43 13.63 -15.23
CA GLY A 221 -11.88 14.70 -14.36
C GLY A 221 -11.68 14.46 -12.85
N LEU A 222 -10.98 13.39 -12.42
CA LEU A 222 -10.62 13.19 -11.02
C LEU A 222 -9.28 13.85 -10.71
N GLY A 223 -9.20 14.59 -9.64
CA GLY A 223 -8.04 15.36 -9.23
C GLY A 223 -8.33 16.86 -9.20
N GLU A 224 -7.50 17.61 -8.51
CA GLU A 224 -7.63 19.05 -8.34
C GLU A 224 -6.33 19.78 -8.72
N PRO A 225 -6.39 20.94 -9.39
CA PRO A 225 -5.26 21.84 -9.40
C PRO A 225 -5.18 22.50 -8.01
N ILE A 226 -4.12 22.84 -7.46
CA ILE A 226 -2.70 22.83 -7.80
C ILE A 226 -2.00 21.83 -6.88
N PHE A 227 -2.39 21.75 -5.59
CA PHE A 227 -1.71 20.94 -4.58
C PHE A 227 -2.32 19.54 -4.43
N ASP A 228 -3.62 19.39 -4.65
CA ASP A 228 -4.33 18.11 -4.58
C ASP A 228 -4.44 17.44 -5.97
N LYS A 229 -3.36 17.55 -6.75
CA LYS A 229 -3.24 16.80 -8.01
C LYS A 229 -3.40 15.31 -7.74
N LEU A 230 -4.08 14.59 -8.62
CA LEU A 230 -4.29 13.15 -8.45
C LEU A 230 -2.96 12.40 -8.29
N GLU A 231 -1.94 12.72 -9.09
CA GLU A 231 -0.61 12.13 -8.96
C GLU A 231 0.10 12.53 -7.66
N ALA A 232 -0.15 13.73 -7.12
CA ALA A 232 0.43 14.17 -5.85
C ALA A 232 -0.19 13.41 -4.67
N ASP A 233 -1.51 13.22 -4.67
CA ASP A 233 -2.20 12.44 -3.64
C ASP A 233 -1.88 10.94 -3.75
N LEU A 234 -1.74 10.39 -4.96
CA LEU A 234 -1.23 9.03 -5.16
C LEU A 234 0.20 8.89 -4.62
N ALA A 235 1.09 9.84 -4.91
CA ALA A 235 2.46 9.84 -4.38
C ALA A 235 2.49 9.92 -2.86
N LYS A 236 1.71 10.82 -2.25
CA LYS A 236 1.56 10.93 -0.79
C LYS A 236 1.04 9.64 -0.17
N ALA A 237 0.02 9.02 -0.79
CA ALA A 237 -0.54 7.75 -0.36
C ALA A 237 0.53 6.65 -0.38
N MET A 238 1.24 6.48 -1.50
CA MET A 238 2.26 5.44 -1.68
C MET A 238 3.48 5.66 -0.77
N LEU A 239 3.98 6.90 -0.68
CA LEU A 239 5.13 7.22 0.20
C LEU A 239 4.78 7.16 1.69
N SER A 240 3.50 7.11 2.07
CA SER A 240 3.05 6.84 3.43
C SER A 240 3.10 5.36 3.82
N ILE A 241 3.23 4.44 2.86
CA ILE A 241 3.35 3.00 3.13
C ILE A 241 4.73 2.71 3.76
N PRO A 242 4.81 1.88 4.81
CA PRO A 242 6.10 1.50 5.37
C PRO A 242 7.07 0.91 4.33
N ALA A 243 8.35 1.28 4.42
CA ALA A 243 9.45 0.88 3.55
C ALA A 243 9.46 1.51 2.14
N THR A 244 8.52 2.33 1.75
CA THR A 244 8.55 3.02 0.46
C THR A 244 9.61 4.12 0.42
N LYS A 245 10.24 4.33 -0.75
CA LYS A 245 11.31 5.32 -0.98
C LYS A 245 11.22 6.03 -2.33
N GLY A 246 10.33 5.60 -3.22
CA GLY A 246 10.16 6.23 -4.52
C GLY A 246 8.77 6.02 -5.08
N PHE A 247 8.35 6.97 -5.90
CA PHE A 247 7.10 6.93 -6.67
C PHE A 247 7.37 7.51 -8.06
N GLU A 248 6.84 6.87 -9.08
CA GLU A 248 6.84 7.36 -10.46
C GLU A 248 5.47 7.11 -11.08
N ILE A 249 5.02 8.03 -11.93
CA ILE A 249 3.80 7.90 -12.72
C ILE A 249 4.11 8.03 -14.21
N GLY A 250 3.46 7.22 -15.04
CA GLY A 250 3.68 7.18 -16.48
C GLY A 250 5.14 6.92 -16.84
N SER A 251 5.72 7.78 -17.67
CA SER A 251 7.13 7.69 -18.08
C SER A 251 8.12 7.96 -16.93
N GLY A 252 7.68 8.61 -15.85
CA GLY A 252 8.50 8.86 -14.66
C GLY A 252 9.84 9.50 -14.99
N PHE A 253 10.92 9.05 -14.35
CA PHE A 253 12.28 9.55 -14.61
C PHE A 253 12.75 9.30 -16.05
N GLN A 254 12.29 8.24 -16.73
CA GLN A 254 12.67 7.99 -18.12
C GLN A 254 12.12 9.05 -19.07
N GLY A 255 11.01 9.70 -18.73
CA GLY A 255 10.47 10.83 -19.50
C GLY A 255 11.43 12.01 -19.62
N THR A 256 12.37 12.17 -18.67
CA THR A 256 13.37 13.26 -18.71
C THR A 256 14.40 13.11 -19.84
N LEU A 257 14.49 11.92 -20.43
CA LEU A 257 15.38 11.63 -21.57
C LEU A 257 14.72 11.93 -22.92
N LEU A 258 13.43 12.27 -22.93
CA LEU A 258 12.64 12.52 -24.13
C LEU A 258 12.53 14.01 -24.41
N THR A 259 12.46 14.37 -25.68
CA THR A 259 12.04 15.71 -26.08
C THR A 259 10.54 15.89 -25.90
N GLY A 260 10.04 17.13 -25.83
CA GLY A 260 8.61 17.39 -25.73
C GLY A 260 7.78 16.72 -26.84
N LYS A 261 8.32 16.70 -28.08
CA LYS A 261 7.66 16.03 -29.22
C LYS A 261 7.55 14.52 -29.04
N GLU A 262 8.55 13.89 -28.44
CA GLU A 262 8.55 12.44 -28.15
C GLU A 262 7.69 12.10 -26.94
N HIS A 263 7.66 12.99 -25.94
CA HIS A 263 6.92 12.76 -24.69
C HIS A 263 5.43 13.04 -24.81
N ASN A 264 5.03 14.07 -25.57
CA ASN A 264 3.62 14.49 -25.64
C ASN A 264 2.71 13.34 -26.11
N ASP A 265 1.58 13.18 -25.42
CA ASP A 265 0.53 12.22 -25.75
C ASP A 265 -0.49 12.88 -26.71
N PRO A 266 -0.47 12.57 -28.02
CA PRO A 266 -1.38 13.20 -28.97
C PRO A 266 -2.82 12.77 -28.74
N PHE A 267 -3.75 13.72 -28.72
CA PHE A 267 -5.17 13.42 -28.62
C PHE A 267 -5.74 12.84 -29.90
N GLU A 268 -6.72 11.97 -29.75
CA GLU A 268 -7.53 11.41 -30.84
C GLU A 268 -8.96 11.13 -30.39
N MET A 269 -9.87 11.02 -31.35
CA MET A 269 -11.22 10.51 -31.11
C MET A 269 -11.21 8.98 -31.22
N ARG A 270 -11.59 8.29 -30.17
CA ARG A 270 -11.73 6.83 -30.14
C ARG A 270 -13.09 6.48 -29.53
N GLU A 271 -13.93 5.79 -30.30
CA GLU A 271 -15.28 5.36 -29.86
C GLU A 271 -16.13 6.50 -29.27
N GLY A 272 -16.07 7.69 -29.88
CA GLY A 272 -16.84 8.86 -29.46
C GLY A 272 -16.29 9.57 -28.20
N LYS A 273 -15.11 9.20 -27.72
CA LYS A 273 -14.44 9.82 -26.57
C LYS A 273 -13.09 10.40 -26.97
N ILE A 274 -12.70 11.49 -26.31
CA ILE A 274 -11.34 12.02 -26.43
C ILE A 274 -10.42 11.09 -25.65
N ARG A 275 -9.38 10.60 -26.33
CA ARG A 275 -8.38 9.69 -25.78
C ARG A 275 -6.98 10.16 -26.21
N THR A 276 -5.94 9.52 -25.71
CA THR A 276 -4.58 9.75 -26.17
C THR A 276 -4.03 8.52 -26.89
N ARG A 277 -3.15 8.73 -27.90
CA ARG A 277 -2.52 7.63 -28.65
C ARG A 277 -1.43 6.93 -27.88
N THR A 278 -0.78 7.65 -26.99
CA THR A 278 0.24 7.17 -26.07
C THR A 278 -0.16 7.57 -24.65
N ASN A 279 0.46 6.99 -23.65
CA ASN A 279 0.11 7.26 -22.23
C ASN A 279 1.39 7.51 -21.41
N ARG A 280 2.27 8.38 -21.90
CA ARG A 280 3.49 8.76 -21.18
C ARG A 280 3.20 9.59 -19.93
N SER A 281 2.10 10.33 -19.95
CA SER A 281 1.59 11.07 -18.79
C SER A 281 1.04 10.15 -17.68
N GLY A 282 0.84 8.85 -17.96
CA GLY A 282 0.34 7.89 -16.99
C GLY A 282 -1.09 8.14 -16.54
N GLY A 283 -1.97 8.61 -17.46
CA GLY A 283 -3.40 8.81 -17.19
C GLY A 283 -3.76 10.11 -16.49
N VAL A 284 -2.78 10.98 -16.20
CA VAL A 284 -3.00 12.24 -15.48
C VAL A 284 -2.32 13.40 -16.22
N GLN A 285 -3.06 14.47 -16.45
CA GLN A 285 -2.58 15.69 -17.10
C GLN A 285 -3.06 16.92 -16.32
N GLY A 286 -2.13 17.80 -15.96
CA GLY A 286 -2.46 18.99 -15.16
C GLY A 286 -3.01 18.70 -13.76
N GLY A 287 -2.74 17.50 -13.23
CA GLY A 287 -3.25 17.06 -11.93
C GLY A 287 -4.58 16.32 -11.99
N ILE A 288 -5.15 16.12 -13.18
CA ILE A 288 -6.50 15.61 -13.39
C ILE A 288 -6.44 14.38 -14.31
N SER A 289 -7.22 13.34 -13.99
CA SER A 289 -7.30 12.15 -14.82
C SER A 289 -7.86 12.48 -16.21
N ASN A 290 -7.27 11.89 -17.26
CA ASN A 290 -7.65 12.15 -18.66
C ASN A 290 -8.51 11.04 -19.29
N GLY A 291 -8.82 9.99 -18.51
CA GLY A 291 -9.60 8.83 -18.96
C GLY A 291 -8.77 7.67 -19.49
N GLU A 292 -7.45 7.82 -19.64
CA GLU A 292 -6.54 6.71 -19.89
C GLU A 292 -6.22 5.94 -18.60
N ASP A 293 -5.59 4.77 -18.75
CA ASP A 293 -5.15 3.99 -17.60
C ASP A 293 -4.13 4.77 -16.77
N ILE A 294 -4.32 4.79 -15.45
CA ILE A 294 -3.34 5.40 -14.56
C ILE A 294 -2.30 4.32 -14.23
N VAL A 295 -1.04 4.56 -14.61
CA VAL A 295 0.06 3.62 -14.41
C VAL A 295 1.14 4.27 -13.57
N PHE A 296 1.53 3.63 -12.45
CA PHE A 296 2.55 4.13 -11.56
C PHE A 296 3.39 3.01 -10.95
N ARG A 297 4.56 3.36 -10.40
CA ARG A 297 5.50 2.45 -9.75
C ARG A 297 5.89 2.95 -8.37
N VAL A 298 6.08 2.01 -7.43
CA VAL A 298 6.45 2.30 -6.04
C VAL A 298 7.67 1.49 -5.67
N ALA A 299 8.74 2.17 -5.27
CA ALA A 299 9.98 1.54 -4.84
C ALA A 299 9.97 1.28 -3.33
N PHE A 300 10.27 0.04 -2.96
CA PHE A 300 10.38 -0.44 -1.58
C PHE A 300 11.83 -0.75 -1.25
N LYS A 301 12.38 -0.13 -0.19
CA LYS A 301 13.68 -0.51 0.33
C LYS A 301 13.64 -1.88 1.02
N PRO A 302 14.78 -2.56 1.19
CA PRO A 302 14.88 -3.73 2.05
C PRO A 302 14.34 -3.44 3.45
N THR A 303 13.73 -4.43 4.11
CA THR A 303 13.25 -4.29 5.48
C THR A 303 14.43 -4.06 6.44
N ALA A 304 14.23 -3.16 7.41
CA ALA A 304 15.33 -2.71 8.27
C ALA A 304 15.79 -3.75 9.29
N THR A 305 14.88 -4.64 9.73
CA THR A 305 15.22 -5.65 10.72
C THR A 305 15.70 -6.91 10.04
N ILE A 306 17.00 -7.21 10.19
CA ILE A 306 17.67 -8.39 9.62
C ILE A 306 18.37 -9.19 10.73
N ILE A 307 18.65 -10.47 10.44
CA ILE A 307 19.31 -11.39 11.39
C ILE A 307 20.82 -11.14 11.43
N SER A 308 21.41 -10.67 10.33
CA SER A 308 22.84 -10.31 10.29
C SER A 308 23.15 -9.20 11.28
N THR A 309 24.32 -9.28 11.94
CA THR A 309 24.79 -8.28 12.89
C THR A 309 25.04 -6.95 12.19
N GLN A 310 24.60 -5.84 12.77
CA GLN A 310 24.73 -4.49 12.27
C GLN A 310 25.28 -3.57 13.36
N ASP A 311 26.12 -2.61 12.98
CA ASP A 311 26.56 -1.54 13.88
C ASP A 311 25.41 -0.59 14.19
N THR A 312 25.32 -0.15 15.45
CA THR A 312 24.30 0.78 15.93
C THR A 312 24.74 1.49 17.19
N VAL A 313 23.82 2.23 17.81
CA VAL A 313 24.02 2.89 19.09
C VAL A 313 22.88 2.55 20.06
N THR A 314 23.20 2.62 21.36
CA THR A 314 22.19 2.57 22.42
C THR A 314 21.41 3.87 22.51
N GLU A 315 20.32 3.90 23.25
CA GLU A 315 19.56 5.12 23.58
C GLU A 315 20.38 6.13 24.41
N THR A 316 21.46 5.67 25.07
CA THR A 316 22.42 6.50 25.82
C THR A 316 23.57 7.00 24.95
N GLY A 317 23.62 6.67 23.65
CA GLY A 317 24.61 7.16 22.69
C GLY A 317 25.90 6.33 22.62
N GLU A 318 25.94 5.13 23.18
CA GLU A 318 27.09 4.24 23.13
C GLU A 318 27.11 3.39 21.88
N ASN A 319 28.23 3.31 21.17
CA ASN A 319 28.42 2.44 20.01
C ASN A 319 28.29 0.97 20.41
N THR A 320 27.53 0.20 19.66
CA THR A 320 27.25 -1.21 19.91
C THR A 320 26.88 -1.93 18.61
N THR A 321 26.56 -3.19 18.72
CA THR A 321 26.00 -3.97 17.62
C THR A 321 24.61 -4.48 17.97
N LEU A 322 23.81 -4.75 16.95
CA LEU A 322 22.48 -5.34 17.06
C LEU A 322 22.34 -6.48 16.07
N GLN A 323 21.83 -7.60 16.52
CA GLN A 323 21.36 -8.68 15.67
C GLN A 323 19.84 -8.78 15.80
N GLY A 324 19.13 -8.59 14.69
CA GLY A 324 17.68 -8.63 14.69
C GLY A 324 17.15 -10.01 15.08
N LYS A 325 16.45 -10.09 16.21
CA LYS A 325 15.72 -11.28 16.63
C LYS A 325 14.25 -11.09 16.25
N GLY A 326 13.58 -12.15 15.83
CA GLY A 326 12.15 -12.10 15.54
C GLY A 326 11.77 -12.63 14.16
N ARG A 327 10.48 -12.47 13.85
CA ARG A 327 9.85 -12.99 12.62
C ARG A 327 9.60 -11.84 11.64
N HIS A 328 10.57 -11.57 10.77
CA HIS A 328 10.50 -10.49 9.80
C HIS A 328 10.39 -11.01 8.37
N ASP A 329 9.83 -10.20 7.48
CA ASP A 329 9.80 -10.49 6.05
C ASP A 329 11.21 -10.28 5.46
N ALA A 330 11.78 -11.25 4.77
CA ALA A 330 12.97 -11.06 3.97
C ALA A 330 12.68 -10.21 2.71
N CYS A 331 11.44 -10.28 2.22
CA CYS A 331 10.91 -9.42 1.18
C CYS A 331 9.46 -9.06 1.50
N VAL A 332 9.17 -7.76 1.61
CA VAL A 332 7.82 -7.28 1.96
C VAL A 332 6.89 -7.19 0.77
N LEU A 333 7.41 -7.19 -0.47
CA LEU A 333 6.67 -6.86 -1.68
C LEU A 333 5.41 -7.70 -1.89
N PRO A 334 5.41 -9.04 -1.75
CA PRO A 334 4.22 -9.85 -1.96
C PRO A 334 3.04 -9.44 -1.06
N ARG A 335 3.34 -8.97 0.17
CA ARG A 335 2.34 -8.47 1.11
C ARG A 335 1.99 -7.00 0.88
N ALA A 336 2.85 -6.26 0.22
CA ALA A 336 2.63 -4.84 -0.06
C ALA A 336 1.74 -4.62 -1.30
N VAL A 337 1.60 -5.59 -2.20
CA VAL A 337 0.70 -5.52 -3.36
C VAL A 337 -0.71 -5.10 -2.97
N PRO A 338 -1.45 -5.79 -2.09
CA PRO A 338 -2.79 -5.36 -1.69
C PRO A 338 -2.80 -4.03 -0.91
N ILE A 339 -1.68 -3.59 -0.35
CA ILE A 339 -1.59 -2.30 0.34
C ILE A 339 -1.49 -1.15 -0.69
N VAL A 340 -0.75 -1.35 -1.78
CA VAL A 340 -0.66 -0.41 -2.91
C VAL A 340 -2.04 -0.25 -3.56
N GLU A 341 -2.73 -1.36 -3.86
CA GLU A 341 -4.11 -1.35 -4.38
C GLU A 341 -5.06 -0.62 -3.43
N ALA A 342 -4.95 -0.89 -2.12
CA ALA A 342 -5.77 -0.26 -1.11
C ALA A 342 -5.60 1.26 -1.08
N MET A 343 -4.36 1.73 -1.09
CA MET A 343 -4.08 3.17 -1.06
C MET A 343 -4.52 3.88 -2.35
N ALA A 344 -4.34 3.25 -3.52
CA ALA A 344 -4.87 3.78 -4.79
C ALA A 344 -6.40 3.87 -4.76
N THR A 345 -7.08 2.83 -4.28
CA THR A 345 -8.54 2.78 -4.15
C THR A 345 -9.07 3.89 -3.23
N LEU A 346 -8.40 4.15 -2.10
CA LEU A 346 -8.77 5.22 -1.17
C LEU A 346 -8.66 6.60 -1.82
N VAL A 347 -7.55 6.87 -2.53
CA VAL A 347 -7.35 8.13 -3.26
C VAL A 347 -8.45 8.34 -4.30
N LEU A 348 -8.68 7.33 -5.14
CA LEU A 348 -9.69 7.40 -6.20
C LEU A 348 -11.10 7.59 -5.66
N THR A 349 -11.44 6.92 -4.55
CA THR A 349 -12.76 7.05 -3.93
C THR A 349 -12.97 8.47 -3.39
N ASP A 350 -11.97 9.04 -2.72
CA ASP A 350 -12.04 10.40 -2.20
C ASP A 350 -12.20 11.41 -3.33
N HIS A 351 -11.35 11.38 -4.35
CA HIS A 351 -11.45 12.27 -5.51
C HIS A 351 -12.77 12.10 -6.28
N PHE A 352 -13.27 10.86 -6.39
CA PHE A 352 -14.56 10.61 -7.04
C PHE A 352 -15.71 11.26 -6.27
N LEU A 353 -15.74 11.17 -4.94
CA LEU A 353 -16.77 11.79 -4.12
C LEU A 353 -16.64 13.33 -4.11
N ARG A 354 -15.41 13.86 -4.11
CA ARG A 354 -15.14 15.31 -4.28
C ARG A 354 -15.72 15.80 -5.61
N GLN A 355 -15.43 15.12 -6.70
CA GLN A 355 -15.93 15.44 -8.04
C GLN A 355 -17.47 15.41 -8.12
N ARG A 356 -18.12 14.43 -7.47
CA ARG A 356 -19.57 14.37 -7.39
C ARG A 356 -20.17 15.56 -6.64
N ALA A 357 -19.55 15.95 -5.54
CA ALA A 357 -20.03 17.08 -4.76
C ALA A 357 -19.95 18.42 -5.52
N MET A 358 -19.04 18.53 -6.49
CA MET A 358 -18.88 19.73 -7.32
C MET A 358 -19.82 19.78 -8.53
N ARG A 359 -20.36 18.63 -8.97
CA ARG A 359 -21.20 18.52 -10.17
C ARG A 359 -22.69 18.27 -9.86
N SER A 360 -23.08 18.33 -8.59
CA SER A 360 -24.48 18.15 -8.14
C SER A 360 -25.37 19.35 -8.46
#